data_e5eede8442c9882e6d8ab7a9ca837952
#
_entry.id   e5eede8442c9882e6d8ab7a9ca837952
#
_cell.length_a   1.000
_cell.length_b   1.000
_cell.length_c   1.000
_cell.angle_alpha   90.00
_cell.angle_beta   90.00
_cell.angle_gamma   90.00
#
_symmetry.space_group_name_H-M   'P 1'
#
loop_
_entity.id
_entity.type
_entity.pdbx_description
1 polymer ?
#
loop_
_entity_poly.entity_id
_entity_poly.type
_entity_poly.pdbx_seq_one_letter_code
_entity_poly.pdbx_strand_id
1 'polypeptide(L)'
;MSEAGRAAWLAWKLKTFGDEKSIWHDGLGVEQVTRLRGAARADALTMLRQGLALGDVHAARALAAMDDPDAAAAVRVALDRSEGNERVWLAVTLHQQRPEPALAGHLIAVLQTINPMQPWGFGRVDAAIGLRHFAGRDDEAALLAAVADAHYLVRYHACESLISRWKITPTSIAAHPDIFAEIRDDVGDHALARERLRARARRPLSA
;
A
#
# COMPACT_ATOMS: atom_id res chain seq x y z
N MET A 1 -12.45 22.36 -7.63
CA MET A 1 -11.19 22.83 -8.24
C MET A 1 -11.41 23.07 -9.71
N SER A 2 -10.76 24.09 -10.31
CA SER A 2 -10.95 24.45 -11.72
C SER A 2 -10.21 23.48 -12.67
N GLU A 3 -10.67 23.39 -13.93
CA GLU A 3 -10.00 22.63 -14.98
C GLU A 3 -8.55 23.11 -15.21
N ALA A 4 -8.34 24.44 -15.12
CA ALA A 4 -7.00 25.02 -15.19
C ALA A 4 -6.07 24.51 -14.08
N GLY A 5 -6.57 24.31 -12.87
CA GLY A 5 -5.80 23.74 -11.77
C GLY A 5 -5.40 22.30 -12.02
N ARG A 6 -6.29 21.47 -12.57
CA ARG A 6 -5.97 20.09 -12.97
C ARG A 6 -4.89 20.06 -14.06
N ALA A 7 -5.01 20.90 -15.08
CA ALA A 7 -4.04 20.99 -16.17
C ALA A 7 -2.66 21.42 -15.64
N ALA A 8 -2.61 22.41 -14.76
CA ALA A 8 -1.37 22.88 -14.14
C ALA A 8 -0.67 21.77 -13.33
N TRP A 9 -1.45 21.03 -12.52
CA TRP A 9 -0.92 19.88 -11.77
C TRP A 9 -0.34 18.82 -12.70
N LEU A 10 -1.08 18.40 -13.73
CA LEU A 10 -0.62 17.35 -14.65
C LEU A 10 0.66 17.75 -15.39
N ALA A 11 0.74 18.99 -15.87
CA ALA A 11 1.93 19.52 -16.53
C ALA A 11 3.13 19.57 -15.58
N TRP A 12 2.94 19.99 -14.33
CA TRP A 12 3.99 20.03 -13.33
C TRP A 12 4.43 18.63 -12.90
N LYS A 13 3.48 17.71 -12.69
CA LYS A 13 3.75 16.29 -12.36
C LYS A 13 4.60 15.63 -13.43
N LEU A 14 4.20 15.77 -14.70
CA LEU A 14 4.94 15.20 -15.84
C LEU A 14 6.37 15.75 -15.93
N LYS A 15 6.54 17.05 -15.72
CA LYS A 15 7.85 17.69 -15.73
C LYS A 15 8.74 17.22 -14.56
N THR A 16 8.15 16.96 -13.41
CA THR A 16 8.87 16.68 -12.15
C THR A 16 9.17 15.19 -11.97
N PHE A 17 8.19 14.33 -12.24
CA PHE A 17 8.27 12.89 -11.95
C PHE A 17 8.22 12.01 -13.21
N GLY A 18 7.93 12.57 -14.37
CA GLY A 18 7.65 11.81 -15.58
C GLY A 18 6.18 11.38 -15.69
N ASP A 19 5.88 10.60 -16.71
CA ASP A 19 4.55 10.06 -16.95
C ASP A 19 4.24 8.84 -16.05
N GLU A 20 2.98 8.38 -16.05
CA GLU A 20 2.54 7.25 -15.24
C GLU A 20 3.35 5.96 -15.54
N LYS A 21 3.78 5.76 -16.77
CA LYS A 21 4.59 4.60 -17.17
C LYS A 21 5.98 4.68 -16.56
N SER A 22 6.62 5.85 -16.61
CA SER A 22 7.93 6.10 -15.99
C SER A 22 7.85 5.90 -14.46
N ILE A 23 6.82 6.45 -13.82
CA ILE A 23 6.60 6.28 -12.38
C ILE A 23 6.38 4.80 -12.03
N TRP A 24 5.66 4.05 -12.86
CA TRP A 24 5.42 2.62 -12.63
C TRP A 24 6.70 1.79 -12.79
N HIS A 25 7.55 2.10 -13.76
CA HIS A 25 8.81 1.38 -14.02
C HIS A 25 9.92 1.72 -13.03
N ASP A 26 10.13 3.03 -12.77
CA ASP A 26 11.30 3.54 -12.08
C ASP A 26 10.97 3.95 -10.62
N GLY A 27 9.67 3.90 -10.25
CA GLY A 27 9.16 4.41 -9.00
C GLY A 27 9.00 5.92 -8.99
N LEU A 28 8.35 6.45 -7.95
CA LEU A 28 8.22 7.88 -7.76
C LEU A 28 9.53 8.46 -7.25
N GLY A 29 10.20 9.26 -8.07
CA GLY A 29 11.45 9.94 -7.73
C GLY A 29 11.25 11.07 -6.71
N VAL A 30 10.95 10.74 -5.46
CA VAL A 30 10.68 11.74 -4.40
C VAL A 30 11.86 12.68 -4.15
N GLU A 31 13.08 12.28 -4.47
CA GLU A 31 14.29 13.11 -4.39
C GLU A 31 14.21 14.35 -5.27
N GLN A 32 13.40 14.33 -6.32
CA GLN A 32 13.16 15.49 -7.19
C GLN A 32 12.56 16.67 -6.42
N VAL A 33 11.83 16.40 -5.35
CA VAL A 33 11.19 17.42 -4.50
C VAL A 33 11.85 17.58 -3.13
N THR A 34 12.37 16.53 -2.54
CA THR A 34 12.98 16.59 -1.20
C THR A 34 14.29 17.40 -1.18
N ARG A 35 14.98 17.49 -2.31
CA ARG A 35 16.20 18.29 -2.47
C ARG A 35 15.93 19.78 -2.68
N LEU A 36 14.72 20.18 -2.99
CA LEU A 36 14.37 21.57 -3.26
C LEU A 36 14.51 22.43 -1.99
N ARG A 37 14.86 23.69 -2.18
CA ARG A 37 15.03 24.69 -1.11
C ARG A 37 14.36 26.02 -1.51
N GLY A 38 14.10 26.88 -0.53
CA GLY A 38 13.56 28.23 -0.76
C GLY A 38 12.26 28.24 -1.59
N ALA A 39 12.18 29.14 -2.53
CA ALA A 39 11.00 29.35 -3.37
C ALA A 39 10.58 28.07 -4.14
N ALA A 40 11.55 27.34 -4.71
CA ALA A 40 11.27 26.10 -5.44
C ALA A 40 10.63 25.03 -4.53
N ARG A 41 10.99 24.94 -3.25
CA ARG A 41 10.32 24.06 -2.29
C ARG A 41 8.91 24.52 -2.00
N ALA A 42 8.67 25.83 -1.82
CA ALA A 42 7.35 26.37 -1.58
C ALA A 42 6.40 26.13 -2.77
N ASP A 43 6.90 26.33 -3.98
CA ASP A 43 6.16 26.04 -5.21
C ASP A 43 5.80 24.56 -5.32
N ALA A 44 6.76 23.67 -5.04
CA ALA A 44 6.51 22.22 -5.04
C ALA A 44 5.46 21.82 -4.00
N LEU A 45 5.52 22.34 -2.76
CA LEU A 45 4.50 22.09 -1.74
C LEU A 45 3.10 22.55 -2.20
N THR A 46 3.03 23.70 -2.86
CA THR A 46 1.75 24.21 -3.41
C THR A 46 1.20 23.28 -4.49
N MET A 47 2.02 22.87 -5.44
CA MET A 47 1.61 21.96 -6.52
C MET A 47 1.22 20.58 -5.99
N LEU A 48 1.98 20.03 -5.04
CA LEU A 48 1.69 18.74 -4.43
C LEU A 48 0.38 18.78 -3.62
N ARG A 49 0.10 19.86 -2.88
CA ARG A 49 -1.20 20.02 -2.20
C ARG A 49 -2.36 20.09 -3.21
N GLN A 50 -2.13 20.71 -4.35
CA GLN A 50 -3.11 20.73 -5.43
C GLN A 50 -3.35 19.35 -6.02
N GLY A 51 -2.30 18.57 -6.27
CA GLY A 51 -2.40 17.18 -6.70
C GLY A 51 -3.12 16.30 -5.68
N LEU A 52 -2.80 16.46 -4.38
CA LEU A 52 -3.49 15.75 -3.30
C LEU A 52 -4.99 16.03 -3.28
N ALA A 53 -5.38 17.30 -3.49
CA ALA A 53 -6.79 17.69 -3.57
C ALA A 53 -7.52 17.11 -4.81
N LEU A 54 -6.77 16.59 -5.79
CA LEU A 54 -7.28 15.84 -6.95
C LEU A 54 -7.35 14.33 -6.72
N GLY A 55 -6.93 13.83 -5.54
CA GLY A 55 -6.85 12.41 -5.23
C GLY A 55 -5.62 11.75 -5.84
N ASP A 56 -4.58 12.50 -6.21
CA ASP A 56 -3.36 11.92 -6.77
C ASP A 56 -2.47 11.34 -5.66
N VAL A 57 -2.40 10.02 -5.59
CA VAL A 57 -1.61 9.29 -4.58
C VAL A 57 -0.12 9.59 -4.66
N HIS A 58 0.40 9.93 -5.83
CA HIS A 58 1.81 10.30 -6.00
C HIS A 58 2.10 11.65 -5.35
N ALA A 59 1.14 12.58 -5.40
CA ALA A 59 1.24 13.84 -4.66
C ALA A 59 1.31 13.59 -3.14
N ALA A 60 0.49 12.69 -2.62
CA ALA A 60 0.51 12.31 -1.20
C ALA A 60 1.87 11.73 -0.79
N ARG A 61 2.41 10.79 -1.58
CA ARG A 61 3.72 10.18 -1.33
C ARG A 61 4.86 11.20 -1.35
N ALA A 62 4.82 12.11 -2.31
CA ALA A 62 5.82 13.18 -2.41
C ALA A 62 5.71 14.19 -1.25
N LEU A 63 4.49 14.58 -0.86
CA LEU A 63 4.25 15.44 0.30
C LEU A 63 4.80 14.83 1.59
N ALA A 64 4.47 13.57 1.81
CA ALA A 64 4.97 12.86 2.99
C ALA A 64 6.50 12.84 3.03
N ALA A 65 7.17 12.62 1.89
CA ALA A 65 8.63 12.61 1.81
C ALA A 65 9.28 13.98 2.06
N MET A 66 8.53 15.07 2.01
CA MET A 66 9.10 16.42 2.17
C MET A 66 9.38 16.84 3.62
N ASP A 67 9.05 16.00 4.61
CA ASP A 67 9.26 16.31 6.03
C ASP A 67 8.74 17.71 6.41
N ASP A 68 7.45 17.94 6.12
CA ASP A 68 6.73 19.18 6.36
C ASP A 68 5.48 18.89 7.19
N PRO A 69 5.31 19.49 8.38
CA PRO A 69 4.19 19.19 9.27
C PRO A 69 2.83 19.48 8.65
N ASP A 70 2.73 20.57 7.87
CA ASP A 70 1.47 20.93 7.20
C ASP A 70 1.16 19.97 6.05
N ALA A 71 2.20 19.45 5.38
CA ALA A 71 2.04 18.43 4.36
C ALA A 71 1.52 17.12 4.97
N ALA A 72 2.08 16.68 6.09
CA ALA A 72 1.60 15.49 6.81
C ALA A 72 0.14 15.66 7.28
N ALA A 73 -0.22 16.83 7.80
CA ALA A 73 -1.60 17.14 8.18
C ALA A 73 -2.56 17.09 6.98
N ALA A 74 -2.15 17.63 5.82
CA ALA A 74 -2.96 17.57 4.60
C ALA A 74 -3.17 16.13 4.12
N VAL A 75 -2.16 15.27 4.20
CA VAL A 75 -2.28 13.84 3.85
C VAL A 75 -3.24 13.13 4.81
N ARG A 76 -3.24 13.44 6.12
CA ARG A 76 -4.21 12.90 7.09
C ARG A 76 -5.63 13.28 6.76
N VAL A 77 -5.88 14.55 6.46
CA VAL A 77 -7.22 15.00 6.05
C VAL A 77 -7.69 14.31 4.78
N ALA A 78 -6.78 14.02 3.84
CA ALA A 78 -7.09 13.25 2.65
C ALA A 78 -7.42 11.78 2.99
N LEU A 79 -6.66 11.16 3.90
CA LEU A 79 -6.90 9.79 4.38
C LEU A 79 -8.31 9.62 4.96
N ASP A 80 -8.77 10.57 5.78
CA ASP A 80 -10.09 10.51 6.41
C ASP A 80 -11.25 10.51 5.40
N ARG A 81 -11.01 11.11 4.21
CA ARG A 81 -12.00 11.25 3.13
C ARG A 81 -11.87 10.21 2.03
N SER A 82 -10.77 9.47 2.01
CA SER A 82 -10.46 8.50 0.95
C SER A 82 -11.15 7.17 1.16
N GLU A 83 -11.25 6.37 0.10
CA GLU A 83 -11.80 5.03 0.10
C GLU A 83 -10.93 4.09 -0.74
N GLY A 84 -11.17 2.78 -0.61
CA GLY A 84 -10.53 1.75 -1.42
C GLY A 84 -9.00 1.83 -1.41
N ASN A 85 -8.38 1.73 -2.59
CA ASN A 85 -6.93 1.73 -2.74
C ASN A 85 -6.26 3.06 -2.38
N GLU A 86 -6.93 4.19 -2.60
CA GLU A 86 -6.40 5.50 -2.18
C GLU A 86 -6.18 5.54 -0.67
N ARG A 87 -7.18 5.12 0.12
CA ARG A 87 -7.06 5.02 1.59
C ARG A 87 -5.88 4.16 2.00
N VAL A 88 -5.69 3.01 1.36
CA VAL A 88 -4.56 2.12 1.64
C VAL A 88 -3.23 2.83 1.42
N TRP A 89 -3.05 3.44 0.25
CA TRP A 89 -1.78 4.09 -0.09
C TRP A 89 -1.47 5.30 0.79
N LEU A 90 -2.48 6.09 1.18
CA LEU A 90 -2.29 7.20 2.11
C LEU A 90 -1.87 6.71 3.49
N ALA A 91 -2.52 5.67 4.02
CA ALA A 91 -2.18 5.09 5.33
C ALA A 91 -0.78 4.48 5.34
N VAL A 92 -0.40 3.72 4.30
CA VAL A 92 0.95 3.17 4.15
C VAL A 92 1.99 4.28 4.07
N THR A 93 1.72 5.33 3.28
CA THR A 93 2.62 6.47 3.11
C THR A 93 2.89 7.18 4.44
N LEU A 94 1.84 7.46 5.23
CA LEU A 94 1.99 8.07 6.56
C LEU A 94 2.78 7.17 7.51
N HIS A 95 2.48 5.87 7.52
CA HIS A 95 3.18 4.91 8.38
C HIS A 95 4.66 4.77 8.02
N GLN A 96 5.02 4.78 6.75
CA GLN A 96 6.41 4.72 6.29
C GLN A 96 7.22 5.96 6.68
N GLN A 97 6.56 7.12 6.74
CA GLN A 97 7.18 8.36 7.19
C GLN A 97 7.41 8.37 8.70
N ARG A 98 6.38 8.04 9.42
CA ARG A 98 6.39 7.94 10.88
C ARG A 98 5.58 6.74 11.31
N PRO A 99 6.20 5.72 11.90
CA PRO A 99 5.50 4.51 12.31
C PRO A 99 4.31 4.81 13.25
N GLU A 100 3.11 4.52 12.75
CA GLU A 100 1.85 4.67 13.47
C GLU A 100 1.02 3.39 13.31
N PRO A 101 1.08 2.47 14.28
CA PRO A 101 0.39 1.18 14.19
C PRO A 101 -1.13 1.30 13.98
N ALA A 102 -1.77 2.34 14.50
CA ALA A 102 -3.21 2.55 14.36
C ALA A 102 -3.67 2.72 12.90
N LEU A 103 -2.79 3.16 12.00
CA LEU A 103 -3.09 3.29 10.56
C LEU A 103 -3.40 1.95 9.89
N ALA A 104 -2.97 0.84 10.46
CA ALA A 104 -3.33 -0.50 9.97
C ALA A 104 -4.86 -0.71 9.94
N GLY A 105 -5.61 -0.07 10.85
CA GLY A 105 -7.06 -0.15 10.87
C GLY A 105 -7.72 0.28 9.56
N HIS A 106 -7.15 1.27 8.85
CA HIS A 106 -7.64 1.69 7.53
C HIS A 106 -7.47 0.59 6.48
N LEU A 107 -6.35 -0.13 6.50
CA LEU A 107 -6.07 -1.22 5.58
C LEU A 107 -6.96 -2.44 5.88
N ILE A 108 -7.12 -2.77 7.16
CA ILE A 108 -7.98 -3.88 7.61
C ILE A 108 -9.42 -3.63 7.17
N ALA A 109 -9.94 -2.41 7.35
CA ALA A 109 -11.27 -2.04 6.91
C ALA A 109 -11.45 -2.23 5.39
N VAL A 110 -10.48 -1.79 4.58
CA VAL A 110 -10.52 -1.99 3.12
C VAL A 110 -10.43 -3.47 2.76
N LEU A 111 -9.55 -4.23 3.41
CA LEU A 111 -9.38 -5.68 3.17
C LEU A 111 -10.69 -6.46 3.43
N GLN A 112 -11.46 -6.05 4.43
CA GLN A 112 -12.73 -6.70 4.81
C GLN A 112 -13.92 -6.22 3.98
N THR A 113 -13.79 -5.14 3.20
CA THR A 113 -14.88 -4.57 2.41
C THR A 113 -15.04 -5.33 1.10
N ILE A 114 -16.16 -6.05 0.94
CA ILE A 114 -16.53 -6.66 -0.33
C ILE A 114 -17.33 -5.61 -1.13
N ASN A 115 -16.74 -5.10 -2.22
CA ASN A 115 -17.41 -4.19 -3.12
C ASN A 115 -17.83 -4.93 -4.41
N PRO A 116 -19.12 -5.24 -4.60
CA PRO A 116 -19.58 -5.95 -5.80
C PRO A 116 -19.37 -5.14 -7.09
N MET A 117 -19.24 -3.82 -7.01
CA MET A 117 -18.94 -2.94 -8.14
C MET A 117 -17.46 -2.91 -8.53
N GLN A 118 -16.59 -3.51 -7.71
CA GLN A 118 -15.16 -3.66 -7.97
C GLN A 118 -14.76 -5.14 -7.88
N PRO A 119 -15.20 -5.98 -8.83
CA PRO A 119 -14.96 -7.42 -8.78
C PRO A 119 -13.48 -7.80 -8.81
N TRP A 120 -12.61 -6.92 -9.30
CA TRP A 120 -11.17 -7.13 -9.36
C TRP A 120 -10.46 -6.94 -8.02
N GLY A 121 -11.14 -6.45 -6.97
CA GLY A 121 -10.63 -6.39 -5.61
C GLY A 121 -9.34 -5.58 -5.39
N PHE A 122 -8.98 -4.67 -6.32
CA PHE A 122 -7.70 -3.97 -6.26
C PHE A 122 -7.42 -3.29 -4.91
N GLY A 123 -8.39 -2.61 -4.32
CA GLY A 123 -8.21 -2.03 -2.98
C GLY A 123 -7.89 -3.08 -1.91
N ARG A 124 -8.51 -4.27 -1.99
CA ARG A 124 -8.26 -5.39 -1.07
C ARG A 124 -6.90 -6.04 -1.31
N VAL A 125 -6.48 -6.15 -2.57
CA VAL A 125 -5.13 -6.60 -2.95
C VAL A 125 -4.09 -5.64 -2.40
N ASP A 126 -4.27 -4.33 -2.62
CA ASP A 126 -3.38 -3.30 -2.09
C ASP A 126 -3.32 -3.32 -0.56
N ALA A 127 -4.46 -3.54 0.11
CA ALA A 127 -4.52 -3.66 1.57
C ALA A 127 -3.73 -4.88 2.07
N ALA A 128 -3.86 -6.04 1.41
CA ALA A 128 -3.07 -7.22 1.74
C ALA A 128 -1.56 -6.98 1.54
N ILE A 129 -1.18 -6.27 0.47
CA ILE A 129 0.21 -5.86 0.22
C ILE A 129 0.68 -4.86 1.29
N GLY A 130 -0.11 -3.83 1.58
CA GLY A 130 0.24 -2.76 2.51
C GLY A 130 0.44 -3.24 3.94
N LEU A 131 -0.36 -4.20 4.41
CA LEU A 131 -0.29 -4.75 5.77
C LEU A 131 1.05 -5.42 6.11
N ARG A 132 1.90 -5.75 5.14
CA ARG A 132 3.27 -6.24 5.39
C ARG A 132 4.14 -5.24 6.14
N HIS A 133 3.83 -3.95 6.04
CA HIS A 133 4.58 -2.88 6.68
C HIS A 133 4.22 -2.65 8.14
N PHE A 134 3.14 -3.28 8.62
CA PHE A 134 2.64 -3.14 9.99
C PHE A 134 2.99 -4.39 10.81
N ALA A 135 3.14 -4.25 12.13
CA ALA A 135 3.63 -5.32 12.99
C ALA A 135 2.66 -5.74 14.11
N GLY A 136 1.40 -5.28 14.06
CA GLY A 136 0.38 -5.56 15.06
C GLY A 136 -0.18 -6.99 14.99
N ARG A 137 -0.79 -7.46 16.07
CA ARG A 137 -1.50 -8.76 16.12
C ARG A 137 -2.72 -8.78 15.21
N ASP A 138 -3.44 -7.67 15.16
CA ASP A 138 -4.67 -7.56 14.37
C ASP A 138 -4.36 -7.56 12.88
N ASP A 139 -3.22 -6.98 12.48
CA ASP A 139 -2.75 -6.98 11.10
C ASP A 139 -2.44 -8.41 10.64
N GLU A 140 -1.79 -9.19 11.51
CA GLU A 140 -1.50 -10.60 11.26
C GLU A 140 -2.77 -11.44 11.17
N ALA A 141 -3.71 -11.21 12.08
CA ALA A 141 -4.99 -11.90 12.08
C ALA A 141 -5.79 -11.59 10.80
N ALA A 142 -5.78 -10.33 10.34
CA ALA A 142 -6.43 -9.92 9.10
C ALA A 142 -5.79 -10.58 7.87
N LEU A 143 -4.45 -10.63 7.80
CA LEU A 143 -3.75 -11.33 6.72
C LEU A 143 -4.04 -12.85 6.74
N LEU A 144 -4.05 -13.48 7.92
CA LEU A 144 -4.39 -14.90 8.05
C LEU A 144 -5.83 -15.19 7.64
N ALA A 145 -6.77 -14.29 7.91
CA ALA A 145 -8.14 -14.41 7.42
C ALA A 145 -8.18 -14.30 5.88
N ALA A 146 -7.42 -13.36 5.31
CA ALA A 146 -7.37 -13.11 3.88
C ALA A 146 -6.71 -14.25 3.05
N VAL A 147 -6.00 -15.18 3.68
CA VAL A 147 -5.55 -16.44 3.02
C VAL A 147 -6.72 -17.29 2.53
N ALA A 148 -7.91 -17.12 3.10
CA ALA A 148 -9.14 -17.80 2.66
C ALA A 148 -10.11 -16.87 1.91
N ASP A 149 -9.63 -15.78 1.36
CA ASP A 149 -10.44 -14.85 0.60
C ASP A 149 -11.00 -15.46 -0.68
N ALA A 150 -12.22 -15.06 -1.08
CA ALA A 150 -12.82 -15.52 -2.34
C ALA A 150 -11.97 -15.12 -3.57
N HIS A 151 -11.26 -14.00 -3.50
CA HIS A 151 -10.46 -13.51 -4.63
C HIS A 151 -9.02 -14.04 -4.56
N TYR A 152 -8.59 -14.76 -5.59
CA TYR A 152 -7.25 -15.39 -5.65
C TYR A 152 -6.09 -14.42 -5.38
N LEU A 153 -6.07 -13.22 -5.99
CA LEU A 153 -4.98 -12.27 -5.78
C LEU A 153 -4.92 -11.77 -4.34
N VAL A 154 -6.04 -11.68 -3.65
CA VAL A 154 -6.04 -11.32 -2.21
C VAL A 154 -5.40 -12.44 -1.40
N ARG A 155 -5.76 -13.72 -1.66
CA ARG A 155 -5.11 -14.89 -1.03
C ARG A 155 -3.61 -14.89 -1.27
N TYR A 156 -3.22 -14.70 -2.54
CA TYR A 156 -1.80 -14.69 -2.96
C TYR A 156 -1.00 -13.62 -2.19
N HIS A 157 -1.45 -12.37 -2.23
CA HIS A 157 -0.73 -11.27 -1.58
C HIS A 157 -0.81 -11.31 -0.06
N ALA A 158 -1.84 -11.89 0.53
CA ALA A 158 -1.88 -12.15 1.97
C ALA A 158 -0.78 -13.16 2.38
N CYS A 159 -0.61 -14.24 1.62
CA CYS A 159 0.47 -15.20 1.85
C CYS A 159 1.86 -14.56 1.68
N GLU A 160 2.08 -13.82 0.60
CA GLU A 160 3.34 -13.08 0.36
C GLU A 160 3.67 -12.12 1.52
N SER A 161 2.65 -11.44 2.04
CA SER A 161 2.81 -10.50 3.16
C SER A 161 3.13 -11.21 4.47
N LEU A 162 2.52 -12.36 4.74
CA LEU A 162 2.84 -13.19 5.90
C LEU A 162 4.25 -13.80 5.80
N ILE A 163 4.65 -14.29 4.62
CA ILE A 163 5.99 -14.81 4.35
C ILE A 163 7.04 -13.72 4.62
N SER A 164 6.83 -12.54 4.07
CA SER A 164 7.71 -11.38 4.28
C SER A 164 7.80 -10.99 5.77
N ARG A 165 6.66 -10.86 6.43
CA ARG A 165 6.54 -10.46 7.83
C ARG A 165 7.20 -11.45 8.79
N TRP A 166 7.03 -12.74 8.55
CA TRP A 166 7.61 -13.82 9.37
C TRP A 166 9.03 -14.21 8.93
N LYS A 167 9.58 -13.50 7.93
CA LYS A 167 10.94 -13.75 7.39
C LYS A 167 11.12 -15.20 6.94
N ILE A 168 10.07 -15.80 6.40
CA ILE A 168 10.13 -17.16 5.84
C ILE A 168 11.01 -17.15 4.59
N THR A 169 11.88 -18.12 4.48
CA THR A 169 12.78 -18.26 3.34
C THR A 169 12.48 -19.56 2.59
N PRO A 170 12.39 -19.54 1.27
CA PRO A 170 12.43 -18.39 0.34
C PRO A 170 11.28 -17.39 0.53
N THR A 171 11.45 -16.15 0.09
CA THR A 171 10.51 -15.05 0.36
C THR A 171 9.29 -15.01 -0.55
N SER A 172 9.27 -15.77 -1.65
CA SER A 172 8.14 -15.85 -2.58
C SER A 172 7.26 -17.04 -2.29
N ILE A 173 5.94 -16.87 -2.33
CA ILE A 173 4.95 -17.96 -2.20
C ILE A 173 5.13 -19.03 -3.29
N ALA A 174 5.57 -18.67 -4.49
CA ALA A 174 5.84 -19.61 -5.58
C ALA A 174 6.93 -20.61 -5.24
N ALA A 175 7.82 -20.30 -4.30
CA ALA A 175 8.85 -21.20 -3.80
C ALA A 175 8.33 -22.17 -2.70
N HIS A 176 7.04 -22.08 -2.36
CA HIS A 176 6.35 -22.96 -1.40
C HIS A 176 5.19 -23.69 -2.09
N PRO A 177 5.46 -24.64 -3.01
CA PRO A 177 4.45 -25.23 -3.88
C PRO A 177 3.32 -25.92 -3.13
N ASP A 178 3.56 -26.42 -1.94
CA ASP A 178 2.57 -27.03 -1.07
C ASP A 178 1.58 -26.03 -0.48
N ILE A 179 2.01 -24.79 -0.20
CA ILE A 179 1.11 -23.70 0.22
C ILE A 179 0.41 -23.11 -1.01
N PHE A 180 1.19 -22.89 -2.08
CA PHE A 180 0.69 -22.29 -3.31
C PHE A 180 -0.45 -23.10 -3.93
N ALA A 181 -0.35 -24.44 -3.93
CA ALA A 181 -1.40 -25.33 -4.41
C ALA A 181 -2.74 -25.11 -3.66
N GLU A 182 -2.68 -24.91 -2.33
CA GLU A 182 -3.87 -24.75 -1.50
C GLU A 182 -4.56 -23.39 -1.64
N ILE A 183 -3.89 -22.37 -2.19
CA ILE A 183 -4.47 -21.03 -2.38
C ILE A 183 -4.83 -20.72 -3.83
N ARG A 184 -4.34 -21.52 -4.79
CA ARG A 184 -4.48 -21.24 -6.21
C ARG A 184 -5.90 -21.36 -6.69
N ASP A 185 -6.59 -22.41 -6.30
CA ASP A 185 -7.93 -22.76 -6.77
C ASP A 185 -8.97 -22.58 -5.64
N ASP A 186 -10.22 -22.41 -6.01
CA ASP A 186 -11.34 -22.29 -5.06
C ASP A 186 -11.61 -23.60 -4.30
N VAL A 187 -11.07 -24.72 -4.80
CA VAL A 187 -11.15 -26.04 -4.17
C VAL A 187 -9.96 -26.35 -3.25
N GLY A 188 -8.98 -25.43 -3.15
CA GLY A 188 -7.83 -25.59 -2.26
C GLY A 188 -8.22 -25.57 -0.78
N ASP A 189 -7.44 -26.25 0.05
CA ASP A 189 -7.62 -26.22 1.51
C ASP A 189 -6.93 -24.98 2.12
N HIS A 190 -7.65 -23.88 2.16
CA HIS A 190 -7.13 -22.62 2.73
C HIS A 190 -6.81 -22.72 4.24
N ALA A 191 -7.43 -23.65 4.99
CA ALA A 191 -7.10 -23.91 6.36
C ALA A 191 -5.73 -24.58 6.46
N LEU A 192 -5.46 -25.54 5.61
CA LEU A 192 -4.16 -26.21 5.49
C LEU A 192 -3.05 -25.23 5.06
N ALA A 193 -3.36 -24.33 4.12
CA ALA A 193 -2.42 -23.25 3.74
C ALA A 193 -2.01 -22.41 4.95
N ARG A 194 -2.95 -21.97 5.78
CA ARG A 194 -2.69 -21.21 7.02
C ARG A 194 -1.87 -21.98 8.02
N GLU A 195 -2.16 -23.27 8.19
CA GLU A 195 -1.41 -24.16 9.09
C GLU A 195 0.05 -24.30 8.64
N ARG A 196 0.28 -24.58 7.35
CA ARG A 196 1.62 -24.70 6.76
C ARG A 196 2.43 -23.40 6.87
N LEU A 197 1.80 -22.24 6.65
CA LEU A 197 2.42 -20.93 6.86
C LEU A 197 2.88 -20.77 8.32
N ARG A 198 2.00 -21.04 9.29
CA ARG A 198 2.33 -20.95 10.72
C ARG A 198 3.44 -21.93 11.13
N ALA A 199 3.44 -23.13 10.58
CA ALA A 199 4.47 -24.11 10.84
C ALA A 199 5.86 -23.64 10.37
N ARG A 200 5.93 -22.95 9.24
CA ARG A 200 7.19 -22.36 8.74
C ARG A 200 7.67 -21.17 9.59
N ALA A 201 6.75 -20.32 10.02
CA ALA A 201 7.08 -19.19 10.89
C ALA A 201 7.72 -19.62 12.24
N ARG A 202 7.39 -20.82 12.71
CA ARG A 202 7.90 -21.37 13.99
C ARG A 202 9.24 -22.10 13.85
N ARG A 203 9.73 -22.35 12.64
CA ARG A 203 11.04 -22.98 12.45
C ARG A 203 12.13 -21.98 12.77
N PRO A 204 13.07 -22.29 13.70
CA PRO A 204 14.22 -21.45 13.89
C PRO A 204 14.99 -21.37 12.58
N LEU A 205 15.46 -20.16 12.24
CA LEU A 205 16.40 -19.98 11.14
C LEU A 205 17.59 -20.89 11.45
N SER A 206 17.79 -21.91 10.62
CA SER A 206 18.99 -22.76 10.73
C SER A 206 20.21 -21.85 10.61
N ALA A 207 21.02 -21.84 11.67
CA ALA A 207 22.26 -21.08 11.74
C ALA A 207 23.26 -21.56 10.68
#